data_438a45095379ed8eeba748539b1e2b18
#
_entry.id   438a45095379ed8eeba748539b1e2b18
#
_cell.length_a   1.000
_cell.length_b   1.000
_cell.length_c   1.000
_cell.angle_alpha   90.00
_cell.angle_beta   90.00
_cell.angle_gamma   90.00
#
_symmetry.space_group_name_H-M   'P 1'
#
loop_
_entity.id
_entity.type
_entity.pdbx_description
1 polymer ?
#
loop_
_entity_poly.entity_id
_entity_poly.type
_entity_poly.pdbx_seq_one_letter_code
_entity_poly.pdbx_strand_id
1 'polypeptide(L)'
;MAQSILFVTGTRADFGKLEPLALATRDAGVDVAFFVTGMHMLARYGLTKLEVHRTTGVNVHEFLNQRAGDPQDMILAKTVTGFSDFVKEQQPDLVVIHGDRGEALACALVCATNYIRCAHIEGGEV
;
A
#
# COMPACT_ATOMS: atom_id res chain seq x y z
N MET A 1 -24.24 -0.54 -2.11
CA MET A 1 -22.96 0.08 -2.45
C MET A 1 -21.82 -0.87 -2.17
N ALA A 2 -20.92 -1.02 -3.10
CA ALA A 2 -19.76 -1.89 -2.92
C ALA A 2 -18.79 -1.26 -1.91
N GLN A 3 -18.28 -2.08 -1.01
CA GLN A 3 -17.21 -1.66 -0.12
C GLN A 3 -15.90 -1.72 -0.89
N SER A 4 -14.95 -0.88 -0.50
CA SER A 4 -13.63 -0.83 -1.13
C SER A 4 -12.54 -0.99 -0.08
N ILE A 5 -11.56 -1.85 -0.38
CA ILE A 5 -10.41 -2.08 0.48
C ILE A 5 -9.15 -1.80 -0.33
N LEU A 6 -8.29 -0.97 0.24
CA LEU A 6 -7.01 -0.60 -0.35
C LEU A 6 -5.88 -1.29 0.41
N PHE A 7 -5.08 -2.07 -0.30
CA PHE A 7 -3.89 -2.71 0.25
C PHE A 7 -2.67 -1.90 -0.15
N VAL A 8 -1.79 -1.63 0.81
CA VAL A 8 -0.54 -0.91 0.55
C VAL A 8 0.60 -1.92 0.52
N THR A 9 1.36 -1.95 -0.56
CA THR A 9 2.50 -2.84 -0.68
C THR A 9 3.75 -2.07 -1.12
N GLY A 10 4.84 -2.24 -0.38
CA GLY A 10 6.11 -1.56 -0.62
C GLY A 10 7.23 -2.50 -1.01
N THR A 11 7.08 -3.79 -0.78
CA THR A 11 8.09 -4.80 -1.09
C THR A 11 7.43 -6.08 -1.57
N ARG A 12 8.23 -6.94 -2.20
CA ARG A 12 7.77 -8.27 -2.60
C ARG A 12 7.31 -9.10 -1.41
N ALA A 13 7.98 -8.98 -0.27
CA ALA A 13 7.61 -9.69 0.94
C ALA A 13 6.23 -9.26 1.45
N ASP A 14 5.95 -7.96 1.43
CA ASP A 14 4.61 -7.45 1.77
C ASP A 14 3.55 -8.05 0.86
N PHE A 15 3.80 -8.02 -0.43
CA PHE A 15 2.85 -8.51 -1.43
C PHE A 15 2.56 -9.99 -1.23
N GLY A 16 3.59 -10.80 -0.94
CA GLY A 16 3.42 -12.22 -0.68
C GLY A 16 2.49 -12.51 0.50
N LYS A 17 2.48 -11.63 1.50
CA LYS A 17 1.58 -11.74 2.66
C LYS A 17 0.18 -11.21 2.36
N LEU A 18 0.09 -10.16 1.54
CA LEU A 18 -1.18 -9.48 1.27
C LEU A 18 -1.98 -10.09 0.13
N GLU A 19 -1.32 -10.70 -0.85
CA GLU A 19 -1.99 -11.23 -2.02
C GLU A 19 -3.10 -12.23 -1.70
N PRO A 20 -2.88 -13.27 -0.85
CA PRO A 20 -3.95 -14.20 -0.55
C PRO A 20 -5.17 -13.54 0.07
N LEU A 21 -4.94 -12.56 0.95
CA LEU A 21 -6.03 -11.81 1.58
C LEU A 21 -6.77 -10.96 0.56
N ALA A 22 -6.04 -10.30 -0.34
CA ALA A 22 -6.64 -9.48 -1.38
C ALA A 22 -7.49 -10.32 -2.35
N LEU A 23 -7.01 -11.51 -2.71
CA LEU A 23 -7.75 -12.41 -3.59
C LEU A 23 -9.02 -12.93 -2.93
N ALA A 24 -8.96 -13.29 -1.64
CA ALA A 24 -10.13 -13.73 -0.89
C ALA A 24 -11.16 -12.59 -0.78
N THR A 25 -10.70 -11.38 -0.56
CA THR A 25 -11.54 -10.19 -0.47
C THR A 25 -12.23 -9.91 -1.81
N ARG A 26 -11.48 -9.98 -2.90
CA ARG A 26 -12.02 -9.83 -4.26
C ARG A 26 -13.10 -10.87 -4.54
N ASP A 27 -12.83 -12.13 -4.18
CA ASP A 27 -13.76 -13.22 -4.44
C ASP A 27 -15.04 -13.09 -3.61
N ALA A 28 -15.00 -12.35 -2.51
CA ALA A 28 -16.17 -12.04 -1.70
C ALA A 28 -17.00 -10.87 -2.27
N GLY A 29 -16.62 -10.32 -3.41
CA GLY A 29 -17.38 -9.25 -4.07
C GLY A 29 -17.03 -7.83 -3.62
N VAL A 30 -15.90 -7.66 -2.93
CA VAL A 30 -15.42 -6.36 -2.47
C VAL A 30 -14.48 -5.77 -3.52
N ASP A 31 -14.55 -4.46 -3.75
CA ASP A 31 -13.61 -3.77 -4.64
C ASP A 31 -12.24 -3.73 -3.98
N VAL A 32 -11.24 -4.26 -4.65
CA VAL A 32 -9.87 -4.34 -4.14
C VAL A 32 -8.95 -3.49 -5.00
N ALA A 33 -8.10 -2.71 -4.33
CA ALA A 33 -7.06 -1.95 -5.00
C ALA A 33 -5.74 -2.12 -4.26
N PHE A 34 -4.63 -1.99 -4.97
CA PHE A 34 -3.29 -1.93 -4.41
C PHE A 34 -2.68 -0.56 -4.65
N PHE A 35 -2.10 0.01 -3.61
CA PHE A 35 -1.22 1.17 -3.71
C PHE A 35 0.21 0.65 -3.65
N VAL A 36 0.91 0.69 -4.78
CA VAL A 36 2.23 0.09 -4.96
C VAL A 36 3.29 1.18 -4.89
N THR A 37 4.21 1.03 -3.96
CA THR A 37 5.25 2.03 -3.70
C THR A 37 6.51 1.35 -3.17
N GLY A 38 7.46 2.11 -2.63
CA GLY A 38 8.64 1.58 -2.00
C GLY A 38 9.55 0.84 -2.97
N MET A 39 10.08 -0.29 -2.53
CA MET A 39 11.05 -1.09 -3.30
C MET A 39 10.46 -1.68 -4.58
N HIS A 40 9.15 -1.87 -4.65
CA HIS A 40 8.52 -2.31 -5.90
C HIS A 40 8.83 -1.39 -7.08
N MET A 41 9.08 -0.12 -6.79
CA MET A 41 9.28 0.92 -7.81
C MET A 41 10.73 1.08 -8.24
N LEU A 42 11.66 0.34 -7.63
CA LEU A 42 13.09 0.47 -7.91
C LEU A 42 13.57 -0.60 -8.88
N ALA A 43 14.21 -0.18 -9.97
CA ALA A 43 14.73 -1.08 -11.00
C ALA A 43 15.74 -2.07 -10.45
N ARG A 44 16.58 -1.65 -9.48
CA ARG A 44 17.62 -2.52 -8.90
C ARG A 44 17.04 -3.72 -8.14
N TYR A 45 15.77 -3.68 -7.78
CA TYR A 45 15.08 -4.82 -7.13
C TYR A 45 14.20 -5.57 -8.13
N GLY A 46 14.47 -5.44 -9.44
CA GLY A 46 13.76 -6.20 -10.48
C GLY A 46 12.36 -5.69 -10.78
N LEU A 47 12.03 -4.46 -10.39
CA LEU A 47 10.71 -3.88 -10.62
C LEU A 47 9.61 -4.84 -10.17
N THR A 48 9.67 -5.28 -8.93
CA THR A 48 8.75 -6.28 -8.39
C THR A 48 7.28 -5.85 -8.43
N LYS A 49 7.01 -4.57 -8.71
CA LYS A 49 5.65 -4.07 -8.98
C LYS A 49 4.94 -4.87 -10.08
N LEU A 50 5.69 -5.47 -11.01
CA LEU A 50 5.11 -6.27 -12.09
C LEU A 50 4.34 -7.48 -11.58
N GLU A 51 4.75 -8.04 -10.43
CA GLU A 51 4.04 -9.15 -9.81
C GLU A 51 2.66 -8.70 -9.34
N VAL A 52 2.56 -7.48 -8.81
CA VAL A 52 1.28 -6.92 -8.37
C VAL A 52 0.34 -6.74 -9.57
N HIS A 53 0.88 -6.26 -10.69
CA HIS A 53 0.09 -6.05 -11.91
C HIS A 53 -0.45 -7.36 -12.52
N ARG A 54 0.16 -8.49 -12.19
CA ARG A 54 -0.32 -9.79 -12.67
C ARG A 54 -1.56 -10.28 -11.92
N THR A 55 -1.90 -9.65 -10.80
CA THR A 55 -3.08 -10.02 -10.02
C THR A 55 -4.33 -9.55 -10.75
N THR A 56 -5.21 -10.46 -11.11
CA THR A 56 -6.42 -10.13 -11.86
C THR A 56 -7.57 -9.71 -10.95
N GLY A 57 -8.44 -8.85 -11.47
CA GLY A 57 -9.65 -8.44 -10.75
C GLY A 57 -9.40 -7.43 -9.64
N VAL A 58 -8.22 -6.79 -9.62
CA VAL A 58 -7.88 -5.74 -8.66
C VAL A 58 -7.38 -4.52 -9.42
N ASN A 59 -7.55 -3.34 -8.84
CA ASN A 59 -7.01 -2.10 -9.39
C ASN A 59 -5.63 -1.87 -8.81
N VAL A 60 -4.69 -1.44 -9.64
CA VAL A 60 -3.30 -1.22 -9.22
C VAL A 60 -2.92 0.22 -9.49
N HIS A 61 -2.47 0.92 -8.45
CA HIS A 61 -2.04 2.31 -8.52
C HIS A 61 -0.59 2.41 -8.06
N GLU A 62 0.28 2.92 -8.92
CA GLU A 62 1.71 3.06 -8.63
C GLU A 62 2.03 4.44 -8.09
N PHE A 63 2.90 4.51 -7.10
CA PHE A 63 3.42 5.77 -6.59
C PHE A 63 4.92 5.64 -6.30
N LEU A 64 5.72 6.42 -7.02
CA LEU A 64 7.17 6.46 -6.80
C LEU A 64 7.46 7.39 -5.62
N ASN A 65 7.78 6.78 -4.46
CA ASN A 65 8.05 7.54 -3.24
C ASN A 65 9.54 7.75 -2.98
N GLN A 66 10.40 7.17 -3.78
CA GLN A 66 11.83 7.24 -3.53
C GLN A 66 12.64 7.01 -4.79
N ARG A 67 13.87 7.54 -4.77
CA ARG A 67 14.91 7.26 -5.75
C ARG A 67 16.09 6.68 -5.01
N ALA A 68 16.98 5.98 -5.71
CA ALA A 68 18.19 5.44 -5.10
C ALA A 68 18.96 6.56 -4.40
N GLY A 69 19.31 6.34 -3.13
CA GLY A 69 20.06 7.30 -2.34
C GLY A 69 19.24 8.36 -1.59
N ASP A 70 17.92 8.36 -1.74
CA ASP A 70 17.08 9.29 -0.98
C ASP A 70 17.16 8.99 0.53
N PRO A 71 17.25 10.01 1.39
CA PRO A 71 17.22 9.78 2.83
C PRO A 71 15.82 9.36 3.30
N GLN A 72 15.76 8.62 4.40
CA GLN A 72 14.51 8.02 4.90
C GLN A 72 13.46 9.05 5.27
N ASP A 73 13.86 10.20 5.82
CA ASP A 73 12.92 11.26 6.16
C ASP A 73 12.21 11.83 4.92
N MET A 74 12.93 11.94 3.81
CA MET A 74 12.34 12.42 2.56
C MET A 74 11.41 11.39 1.94
N ILE A 75 11.77 10.12 2.04
CA ILE A 75 10.90 9.03 1.57
C ILE A 75 9.59 9.04 2.37
N LEU A 76 9.69 9.20 3.69
CA LEU A 76 8.54 9.28 4.57
C LEU A 76 7.65 10.47 4.19
N ALA A 77 8.24 11.64 4.01
CA ALA A 77 7.49 12.86 3.67
C ALA A 77 6.77 12.72 2.33
N LYS A 78 7.43 12.18 1.31
CA LYS A 78 6.84 11.97 -0.01
C LYS A 78 5.68 10.98 0.06
N THR A 79 5.83 9.92 0.84
CA THR A 79 4.80 8.90 1.00
C THR A 79 3.57 9.46 1.68
N VAL A 80 3.76 10.25 2.75
CA VAL A 80 2.65 10.92 3.45
C VAL A 80 1.87 11.80 2.48
N THR A 81 2.57 12.65 1.74
CA THR A 81 1.93 13.58 0.80
C THR A 81 1.18 12.85 -0.30
N GLY A 82 1.83 11.89 -0.94
CA GLY A 82 1.22 11.15 -2.06
C GLY A 82 0.06 10.28 -1.62
N PHE A 83 0.20 9.59 -0.51
CA PHE A 83 -0.87 8.74 0.00
C PHE A 83 -2.05 9.56 0.51
N SER A 84 -1.80 10.69 1.14
CA SER A 84 -2.85 11.61 1.59
C SER A 84 -3.72 12.07 0.42
N ASP A 85 -3.10 12.49 -0.68
CA ASP A 85 -3.84 12.89 -1.88
C ASP A 85 -4.63 11.73 -2.47
N PHE A 86 -4.01 10.56 -2.51
CA PHE A 86 -4.63 9.36 -3.08
C PHE A 86 -5.89 8.94 -2.33
N VAL A 87 -5.83 8.87 -0.99
CA VAL A 87 -6.98 8.40 -0.21
C VAL A 87 -8.13 9.42 -0.21
N LYS A 88 -7.84 10.71 -0.34
CA LYS A 88 -8.87 11.73 -0.46
C LYS A 88 -9.64 11.60 -1.77
N GLU A 89 -8.97 11.19 -2.82
CA GLU A 89 -9.57 10.98 -4.13
C GLU A 89 -10.33 9.64 -4.18
N GLN A 90 -9.70 8.56 -3.70
CA GLN A 90 -10.26 7.21 -3.81
C GLN A 90 -11.26 6.87 -2.71
N GLN A 91 -11.14 7.47 -1.54
CA GLN A 91 -12.03 7.25 -0.39
C GLN A 91 -12.26 5.77 -0.07
N PRO A 92 -11.21 5.00 0.22
CA PRO A 92 -11.38 3.58 0.57
C PRO A 92 -12.10 3.43 1.91
N ASP A 93 -12.87 2.37 2.05
CA ASP A 93 -13.54 2.05 3.32
C ASP A 93 -12.58 1.50 4.37
N LEU A 94 -11.54 0.82 3.91
CA LEU A 94 -10.50 0.25 4.78
C LEU A 94 -9.17 0.27 4.05
N VAL A 95 -8.11 0.62 4.76
CA VAL A 95 -6.73 0.52 4.28
C VAL A 95 -6.03 -0.60 5.05
N VAL A 96 -5.38 -1.50 4.35
CA VAL A 96 -4.62 -2.61 4.95
C VAL A 96 -3.14 -2.37 4.69
N ILE A 97 -2.36 -2.31 5.76
CA ILE A 97 -0.91 -2.17 5.70
C ILE A 97 -0.23 -3.36 6.36
N HIS A 98 1.04 -3.58 6.02
CA HIS A 98 1.81 -4.71 6.52
C HIS A 98 3.18 -4.26 7.01
N GLY A 99 3.61 -4.80 8.14
CA GLY A 99 4.96 -4.61 8.64
C GLY A 99 5.20 -3.26 9.32
N ASP A 100 6.47 -2.92 9.44
CA ASP A 100 6.91 -1.74 10.19
C ASP A 100 7.84 -0.82 9.40
N ARG A 101 7.86 -0.93 8.07
CA ARG A 101 8.66 -0.04 7.23
C ARG A 101 8.08 1.36 7.21
N GLY A 102 8.88 2.32 6.74
CA GLY A 102 8.47 3.72 6.67
C GLY A 102 7.18 3.95 5.88
N GLU A 103 6.96 3.19 4.81
CA GLU A 103 5.74 3.29 4.02
C GLU A 103 4.51 2.92 4.86
N ALA A 104 4.60 1.89 5.69
CA ALA A 104 3.51 1.50 6.57
C ALA A 104 3.23 2.59 7.61
N LEU A 105 4.27 3.16 8.20
CA LEU A 105 4.14 4.26 9.15
C LEU A 105 3.47 5.47 8.49
N ALA A 106 3.91 5.85 7.30
CA ALA A 106 3.35 7.00 6.58
C ALA A 106 1.86 6.80 6.31
N CYS A 107 1.48 5.62 5.83
CA CYS A 107 0.08 5.32 5.53
C CYS A 107 -0.77 5.26 6.78
N ALA A 108 -0.26 4.69 7.88
CA ALA A 108 -0.96 4.66 9.16
C ALA A 108 -1.21 6.08 9.67
N LEU A 109 -0.21 6.95 9.56
CA LEU A 109 -0.33 8.34 9.98
C LEU A 109 -1.42 9.08 9.20
N VAL A 110 -1.45 8.90 7.88
CA VAL A 110 -2.47 9.50 7.02
C VAL A 110 -3.86 8.99 7.39
N CYS A 111 -4.00 7.69 7.62
CA CYS A 111 -5.28 7.10 8.02
C CYS A 111 -5.75 7.66 9.37
N ALA A 112 -4.84 7.73 10.34
CA ALA A 112 -5.18 8.22 11.68
C ALA A 112 -5.63 9.68 11.65
N THR A 113 -4.92 10.52 10.89
CA THR A 113 -5.21 11.96 10.85
C THR A 113 -6.43 12.30 9.99
N ASN A 114 -6.85 11.40 9.11
CA ASN A 114 -8.03 11.60 8.25
C ASN A 114 -9.22 10.71 8.63
N TYR A 115 -9.15 10.04 9.78
CA TYR A 115 -10.21 9.18 10.30
C TYR A 115 -10.59 8.05 9.34
N ILE A 116 -9.60 7.47 8.66
CA ILE A 116 -9.78 6.34 7.76
C ILE A 116 -9.45 5.06 8.55
N ARG A 117 -10.30 4.06 8.44
CA ARG A 117 -10.04 2.77 9.09
C ARG A 117 -8.81 2.12 8.49
N CYS A 118 -7.94 1.61 9.36
CA CYS A 118 -6.68 1.00 8.95
C CYS A 118 -6.47 -0.30 9.72
N ALA A 119 -6.19 -1.38 9.00
CA ALA A 119 -5.79 -2.65 9.58
C ALA A 119 -4.29 -2.84 9.37
N HIS A 120 -3.57 -3.15 10.43
CA HIS A 120 -2.12 -3.29 10.40
C HIS A 120 -1.75 -4.75 10.66
N ILE A 121 -1.27 -5.44 9.63
CA ILE A 121 -0.89 -6.85 9.69
C ILE A 121 0.60 -6.94 10.05
N GLU A 122 0.91 -7.74 11.09
CA GLU A 122 2.27 -7.90 11.59
C GLU A 122 2.92 -6.57 11.97
N GLY A 123 2.11 -5.65 12.48
CA GLY A 123 2.60 -4.39 13.03
C GLY A 123 2.70 -4.47 14.55
N GLY A 124 3.55 -3.60 15.13
CA GLY A 124 3.69 -3.51 16.58
C GLY A 124 4.51 -4.62 17.21
N GLU A 125 5.16 -5.46 16.44
CA GLU A 125 6.11 -6.45 16.96
C GLU A 125 7.41 -5.75 17.33
N VAL A 126 7.94 -6.13 18.45
CA VAL A 126 9.18 -5.54 18.97
C VAL A 126 10.32 -6.52 18.79
#